data_63d25cc98bd6b2a11b0ec48f2f92562d
#
_entry.id   63d25cc98bd6b2a11b0ec48f2f92562d
#
_cell.length_a   1.000
_cell.length_b   1.000
_cell.length_c   1.000
_cell.angle_alpha   90.00
_cell.angle_beta   90.00
_cell.angle_gamma   90.00
#
_symmetry.space_group_name_H-M   'P 1'
#
loop_
_entity.id
_entity.type
_entity.pdbx_description
1 polymer ?
#
loop_
_entity_poly.entity_id
_entity_poly.type
_entity_poly.pdbx_seq_one_letter_code
_entity_poly.pdbx_strand_id
1 'polypeptide(L)'
;MPVTEGMPVFDGHNDTLVALRFPGDEGPRSFFERGESGHIDMPRALEGHFAGGFFAICVPPDGSGRAFAESDLVRTETGYEMPLPSPLDHEYAQEMTNAVMADLFRIEAESAGRLKVARESRELWTCLEQEVVAAVLHFEGAEPIDAGLDNLADFYRAGLRSLGIVWSRPNAFATGVPFRFPGSPDTGAGLSDAGRALVHACNELGVMLDLSHLNEQGFWGVAGLSDAPPAVTHTAAHALCSSTRNLTDRQLDAVGASGGVVGVAFHVGNLRSDGLPDADTPMSEIVRHVDYIAQRIGVDHVAFGSDFDGATMPLELGDVAGLLRLVEAMRAHGFAEADLRKVTHENWLRLLDRTWKP
;
A
#
# COMPACT_ATOMS: atom_id res chain seq x y z
N MET A 1 -21.65 -20.76 13.84
CA MET A 1 -20.44 -20.92 14.67
C MET A 1 -20.30 -19.65 15.47
N PRO A 2 -19.87 -19.66 16.75
CA PRO A 2 -19.59 -18.42 17.44
C PRO A 2 -18.50 -17.68 16.66
N VAL A 3 -18.74 -16.40 16.38
CA VAL A 3 -17.74 -15.48 15.82
C VAL A 3 -16.56 -15.51 16.78
N THR A 4 -15.41 -15.97 16.34
CA THR A 4 -14.17 -15.80 17.09
C THR A 4 -13.98 -14.29 17.22
N GLU A 5 -13.84 -13.77 18.45
CA GLU A 5 -13.53 -12.36 18.72
C GLU A 5 -12.13 -12.03 18.16
N GLY A 6 -11.99 -11.93 16.84
CA GLY A 6 -10.76 -11.54 16.18
C GLY A 6 -10.69 -10.02 16.04
N MET A 7 -9.49 -9.47 16.10
CA MET A 7 -9.27 -8.05 15.90
C MET A 7 -9.36 -7.72 14.41
N PRO A 8 -10.19 -6.75 13.99
CA PRO A 8 -10.28 -6.37 12.59
C PRO A 8 -8.97 -5.75 12.10
N VAL A 9 -8.61 -6.01 10.83
CA VAL A 9 -7.44 -5.43 10.18
C VAL A 9 -7.86 -4.63 8.96
N PHE A 10 -7.50 -3.35 8.93
CA PHE A 10 -7.60 -2.48 7.78
C PHE A 10 -6.19 -2.28 7.20
N ASP A 11 -5.99 -2.70 5.97
CA ASP A 11 -4.70 -2.81 5.33
C ASP A 11 -4.31 -1.55 4.54
N GLY A 12 -3.06 -1.14 4.66
CA GLY A 12 -2.53 0.03 3.95
C GLY A 12 -2.32 -0.18 2.45
N HIS A 13 -2.17 -1.43 1.97
CA HIS A 13 -1.91 -1.67 0.56
C HIS A 13 -2.07 -3.14 0.17
N ASN A 14 -2.75 -3.39 -0.96
CA ASN A 14 -2.74 -4.68 -1.63
C ASN A 14 -2.98 -4.53 -3.14
N ASP A 15 -2.42 -5.46 -3.93
CA ASP A 15 -2.51 -5.50 -5.40
C ASP A 15 -3.55 -6.49 -5.92
N THR A 16 -4.51 -6.85 -5.09
CA THR A 16 -5.51 -7.90 -5.37
C THR A 16 -6.25 -7.66 -6.69
N LEU A 17 -6.58 -6.42 -7.04
CA LEU A 17 -7.27 -6.10 -8.28
C LEU A 17 -6.44 -6.43 -9.52
N VAL A 18 -5.15 -6.09 -9.48
CA VAL A 18 -4.20 -6.37 -10.57
C VAL A 18 -3.96 -7.87 -10.69
N ALA A 19 -3.75 -8.56 -9.56
CA ALA A 19 -3.56 -10.01 -9.53
C ALA A 19 -4.80 -10.80 -10.00
N LEU A 20 -6.02 -10.32 -9.75
CA LEU A 20 -7.24 -10.93 -10.26
C LEU A 20 -7.37 -10.75 -11.77
N ARG A 21 -6.96 -9.62 -12.31
CA ARG A 21 -7.04 -9.32 -13.75
C ARG A 21 -5.95 -10.03 -14.54
N PHE A 22 -4.75 -10.17 -13.96
CA PHE A 22 -3.56 -10.76 -14.57
C PHE A 22 -3.03 -11.92 -13.73
N PRO A 23 -3.73 -13.07 -13.73
CA PRO A 23 -3.40 -14.19 -12.83
C PRO A 23 -2.09 -14.91 -13.18
N GLY A 24 -1.40 -14.52 -14.26
CA GLY A 24 -0.17 -15.17 -14.70
C GLY A 24 -0.36 -16.67 -15.01
N ASP A 25 0.65 -17.46 -14.65
CA ASP A 25 0.66 -18.91 -14.87
C ASP A 25 -0.29 -19.68 -13.95
N GLU A 26 -0.77 -19.05 -12.88
CA GLU A 26 -1.67 -19.65 -11.88
C GLU A 26 -3.12 -19.78 -12.37
N GLY A 27 -3.46 -19.08 -13.46
CA GLY A 27 -4.78 -19.07 -14.06
C GLY A 27 -5.80 -18.22 -13.30
N PRO A 28 -6.99 -17.97 -13.91
CA PRO A 28 -7.99 -17.08 -13.35
C PRO A 28 -8.53 -17.58 -12.02
N ARG A 29 -8.70 -16.69 -11.05
CA ARG A 29 -9.31 -16.94 -9.74
C ARG A 29 -10.51 -16.04 -9.49
N SER A 30 -11.44 -16.49 -8.64
CA SER A 30 -12.58 -15.70 -8.18
C SER A 30 -12.23 -14.99 -6.88
N PHE A 31 -12.67 -13.73 -6.72
CA PHE A 31 -12.59 -13.04 -5.42
C PHE A 31 -13.54 -13.65 -4.38
N PHE A 32 -14.59 -14.38 -4.81
CA PHE A 32 -15.64 -14.91 -3.93
C PHE A 32 -15.46 -16.38 -3.54
N GLU A 33 -14.50 -17.06 -4.15
CA GLU A 33 -14.17 -18.45 -3.88
C GLU A 33 -12.76 -18.57 -3.33
N ARG A 34 -12.55 -19.49 -2.39
CA ARG A 34 -11.22 -19.75 -1.86
C ARG A 34 -10.29 -20.28 -2.95
N GLY A 35 -9.28 -19.50 -3.29
CA GLY A 35 -8.23 -19.89 -4.23
C GLY A 35 -7.06 -20.60 -3.54
N GLU A 36 -6.28 -21.34 -4.34
CA GLU A 36 -5.00 -21.90 -3.91
C GLU A 36 -3.83 -20.93 -4.17
N SER A 37 -4.10 -19.90 -4.97
CA SER A 37 -3.13 -18.85 -5.33
C SER A 37 -3.59 -17.47 -4.88
N GLY A 38 -2.68 -16.50 -4.95
CA GLY A 38 -2.88 -15.13 -4.47
C GLY A 38 -3.09 -15.07 -2.96
N HIS A 39 -3.21 -13.86 -2.43
CA HIS A 39 -3.25 -13.67 -0.98
C HIS A 39 -4.63 -13.28 -0.44
N ILE A 40 -5.49 -12.63 -1.24
CA ILE A 40 -6.81 -12.16 -0.80
C ILE A 40 -7.93 -12.72 -1.66
N ASP A 41 -8.89 -13.37 -1.02
CA ASP A 41 -10.24 -13.63 -1.47
C ASP A 41 -11.21 -13.50 -0.31
N MET A 42 -12.50 -13.42 -0.59
CA MET A 42 -13.52 -13.18 0.44
C MET A 42 -13.53 -14.24 1.55
N PRO A 43 -13.44 -15.58 1.27
CA PRO A 43 -13.35 -16.58 2.33
C PRO A 43 -12.14 -16.39 3.26
N ARG A 44 -10.94 -16.17 2.70
CA ARG A 44 -9.72 -15.96 3.49
C ARG A 44 -9.73 -14.60 4.21
N ALA A 45 -10.30 -13.56 3.60
CA ALA A 45 -10.48 -12.25 4.22
C ALA A 45 -11.35 -12.35 5.48
N LEU A 46 -12.47 -13.10 5.42
CA LEU A 46 -13.31 -13.34 6.60
C LEU A 46 -12.57 -14.14 7.69
N GLU A 47 -11.79 -15.16 7.31
CA GLU A 47 -10.97 -15.93 8.25
C GLU A 47 -9.92 -15.08 8.96
N GLY A 48 -9.29 -14.14 8.23
CA GLY A 48 -8.25 -13.24 8.75
C GLY A 48 -8.77 -11.99 9.46
N HIS A 49 -10.09 -11.84 9.60
CA HIS A 49 -10.74 -10.60 10.09
C HIS A 49 -10.30 -9.35 9.31
N PHE A 50 -10.11 -9.51 8.00
CA PHE A 50 -9.76 -8.41 7.12
C PHE A 50 -10.96 -7.48 6.94
N ALA A 51 -10.90 -6.32 7.56
CA ALA A 51 -11.97 -5.33 7.53
C ALA A 51 -11.96 -4.47 6.25
N GLY A 52 -10.89 -4.53 5.48
CA GLY A 52 -10.72 -3.76 4.25
C GLY A 52 -9.32 -3.22 4.08
N GLY A 53 -9.15 -2.28 3.16
CA GLY A 53 -7.86 -1.67 2.89
C GLY A 53 -7.84 -0.84 1.61
N PHE A 54 -6.63 -0.41 1.24
CA PHE A 54 -6.38 0.29 -0.01
C PHE A 54 -6.15 -0.75 -1.11
N PHE A 55 -7.13 -0.88 -2.01
CA PHE A 55 -7.06 -1.75 -3.17
C PHE A 55 -6.38 -1.02 -4.31
N ALA A 56 -5.13 -1.38 -4.57
CA ALA A 56 -4.27 -0.66 -5.47
C ALA A 56 -4.52 -1.00 -6.95
N ILE A 57 -4.31 0.01 -7.78
CA ILE A 57 -4.18 -0.14 -9.22
C ILE A 57 -2.77 0.31 -9.60
N CYS A 58 -1.85 -0.66 -9.69
CA CYS A 58 -0.53 -0.49 -10.30
C CYS A 58 -0.63 -0.90 -11.77
N VAL A 59 -0.35 0.02 -12.68
CA VAL A 59 -0.42 -0.29 -14.11
C VAL A 59 0.83 -1.07 -14.53
N PRO A 60 0.72 -2.34 -14.96
CA PRO A 60 1.88 -3.09 -15.43
C PRO A 60 2.43 -2.51 -16.75
N PRO A 61 3.74 -2.67 -17.05
CA PRO A 61 4.35 -2.09 -18.24
C PRO A 61 3.84 -2.68 -19.57
N ASP A 62 3.27 -3.87 -19.48
CA ASP A 62 2.64 -4.58 -20.60
C ASP A 62 1.47 -5.41 -20.08
N GLY A 63 0.80 -6.13 -20.95
CA GLY A 63 -0.32 -7.00 -20.58
C GLY A 63 0.04 -8.23 -19.75
N SER A 64 1.27 -8.38 -19.26
CA SER A 64 1.73 -9.54 -18.47
C SER A 64 1.25 -9.51 -17.02
N GLY A 65 0.82 -8.35 -16.53
CA GLY A 65 0.44 -8.15 -15.12
C GLY A 65 1.61 -8.08 -14.15
N ARG A 66 2.84 -8.13 -14.65
CA ARG A 66 4.05 -8.01 -13.83
C ARG A 66 4.64 -6.61 -13.95
N ALA A 67 4.91 -5.98 -12.84
CA ALA A 67 5.55 -4.67 -12.81
C ALA A 67 7.01 -4.72 -13.29
N PHE A 68 7.68 -5.87 -13.13
CA PHE A 68 9.05 -6.16 -13.58
C PHE A 68 9.27 -7.67 -13.77
N ALA A 69 10.33 -8.03 -14.49
CA ALA A 69 10.79 -9.41 -14.58
C ALA A 69 11.97 -9.65 -13.62
N GLU A 70 12.09 -10.86 -13.06
CA GLU A 70 13.27 -11.22 -12.24
C GLU A 70 14.59 -11.07 -12.99
N SER A 71 14.57 -11.19 -14.32
CA SER A 71 15.72 -10.95 -15.19
C SER A 71 16.23 -9.51 -15.12
N ASP A 72 15.42 -8.56 -14.68
CA ASP A 72 15.80 -7.14 -14.57
C ASP A 72 16.63 -6.86 -13.32
N LEU A 73 16.65 -7.81 -12.38
CA LEU A 73 17.43 -7.74 -11.15
C LEU A 73 18.92 -8.00 -11.43
N VAL A 74 19.74 -6.97 -11.23
CA VAL A 74 21.19 -7.08 -11.30
C VAL A 74 21.76 -7.39 -9.92
N ARG A 75 22.36 -8.56 -9.75
CA ARG A 75 23.06 -8.92 -8.50
C ARG A 75 24.37 -8.14 -8.42
N THR A 76 24.63 -7.56 -7.24
CA THR A 76 25.91 -6.88 -6.91
C THR A 76 26.69 -7.74 -5.91
N GLU A 77 27.93 -7.33 -5.58
CA GLU A 77 28.74 -8.04 -4.55
C GLU A 77 28.08 -8.07 -3.17
N THR A 78 27.23 -7.07 -2.84
CA THR A 78 26.67 -6.90 -1.51
C THR A 78 25.13 -6.93 -1.48
N GLY A 79 24.48 -7.14 -2.63
CA GLY A 79 23.02 -7.13 -2.70
C GLY A 79 22.49 -7.17 -4.13
N TYR A 80 21.60 -6.25 -4.45
CA TYR A 80 20.97 -6.15 -5.77
C TYR A 80 20.60 -4.72 -6.16
N GLU A 81 20.41 -4.52 -7.44
CA GLU A 81 19.86 -3.30 -8.02
C GLU A 81 18.95 -3.66 -9.19
N MET A 82 17.82 -2.97 -9.29
CA MET A 82 16.94 -3.01 -10.44
C MET A 82 16.84 -1.59 -11.00
N PRO A 83 17.29 -1.35 -12.24
CA PRO A 83 17.15 -0.06 -12.89
C PRO A 83 15.69 0.37 -12.95
N LEU A 84 15.43 1.68 -12.86
CA LEU A 84 14.08 2.20 -13.05
C LEU A 84 13.59 1.85 -14.46
N PRO A 85 12.38 1.26 -14.60
CA PRO A 85 11.79 1.03 -15.90
C PRO A 85 11.42 2.35 -16.58
N SER A 86 11.18 2.29 -17.90
CA SER A 86 10.72 3.44 -18.66
C SER A 86 9.34 3.92 -18.20
N PRO A 87 9.03 5.22 -18.36
CA PRO A 87 7.66 5.72 -18.19
C PRO A 87 6.67 4.95 -19.06
N LEU A 88 5.43 4.80 -18.58
CA LEU A 88 4.36 4.22 -19.37
C LEU A 88 3.81 5.22 -20.39
N ASP A 89 3.24 4.69 -21.46
CA ASP A 89 2.35 5.44 -22.31
C ASP A 89 1.09 5.85 -21.55
N HIS A 90 0.71 7.11 -21.68
CA HIS A 90 -0.38 7.70 -20.90
C HIS A 90 -1.74 7.12 -21.27
N GLU A 91 -2.02 6.96 -22.58
CA GLU A 91 -3.29 6.42 -23.07
C GLU A 91 -3.47 4.97 -22.59
N TYR A 92 -2.41 4.17 -22.71
CA TYR A 92 -2.37 2.81 -22.15
C TYR A 92 -2.64 2.80 -20.64
N ALA A 93 -2.00 3.70 -19.89
CA ALA A 93 -2.20 3.78 -18.45
C ALA A 93 -3.66 4.13 -18.08
N GLN A 94 -4.29 5.02 -18.81
CA GLN A 94 -5.71 5.37 -18.63
C GLN A 94 -6.64 4.19 -18.95
N GLU A 95 -6.43 3.53 -20.09
CA GLU A 95 -7.24 2.37 -20.49
C GLU A 95 -7.16 1.25 -19.45
N MET A 96 -5.95 0.93 -19.00
CA MET A 96 -5.72 -0.12 -18.02
C MET A 96 -6.34 0.23 -16.66
N THR A 97 -6.13 1.44 -16.18
CA THR A 97 -6.72 1.91 -14.90
C THR A 97 -8.24 1.85 -14.93
N ASN A 98 -8.87 2.33 -16.01
CA ASN A 98 -10.33 2.26 -16.16
C ASN A 98 -10.84 0.81 -16.18
N ALA A 99 -10.11 -0.10 -16.80
CA ALA A 99 -10.48 -1.51 -16.84
C ALA A 99 -10.41 -2.17 -15.45
N VAL A 100 -9.36 -1.88 -14.65
CA VAL A 100 -9.22 -2.41 -13.28
C VAL A 100 -10.24 -1.76 -12.33
N MET A 101 -10.52 -0.45 -12.47
CA MET A 101 -11.61 0.20 -11.74
C MET A 101 -12.97 -0.48 -11.99
N ALA A 102 -13.25 -0.82 -13.25
CA ALA A 102 -14.49 -1.53 -13.60
C ALA A 102 -14.56 -2.91 -12.94
N ASP A 103 -13.43 -3.61 -12.78
CA ASP A 103 -13.38 -4.88 -12.05
C ASP A 103 -13.71 -4.68 -10.55
N LEU A 104 -13.17 -3.65 -9.90
CA LEU A 104 -13.51 -3.36 -8.50
C LEU A 104 -15.01 -3.08 -8.32
N PHE A 105 -15.61 -2.26 -9.17
CA PHE A 105 -17.05 -1.97 -9.08
C PHE A 105 -17.92 -3.18 -9.41
N ARG A 106 -17.45 -4.07 -10.29
CA ARG A 106 -18.12 -5.35 -10.55
C ARG A 106 -18.04 -6.25 -9.30
N ILE A 107 -16.89 -6.34 -8.65
CA ILE A 107 -16.73 -7.09 -7.39
C ILE A 107 -17.67 -6.51 -6.32
N GLU A 108 -17.75 -5.19 -6.16
CA GLU A 108 -18.71 -4.57 -5.25
C GLU A 108 -20.15 -5.00 -5.55
N ALA A 109 -20.58 -4.88 -6.80
CA ALA A 109 -21.93 -5.24 -7.22
C ALA A 109 -22.26 -6.73 -7.01
N GLU A 110 -21.31 -7.63 -7.27
CA GLU A 110 -21.47 -9.08 -7.11
C GLU A 110 -21.33 -9.54 -5.66
N SER A 111 -20.80 -8.70 -4.76
CA SER A 111 -20.51 -9.06 -3.36
C SER A 111 -21.73 -9.34 -2.50
N ALA A 112 -22.94 -9.02 -2.98
CA ALA A 112 -24.18 -9.06 -2.19
C ALA A 112 -24.07 -8.25 -0.87
N GLY A 113 -23.38 -7.11 -0.91
CA GLY A 113 -23.19 -6.21 0.23
C GLY A 113 -22.06 -6.59 1.18
N ARG A 114 -21.25 -7.61 0.87
CA ARG A 114 -20.10 -8.03 1.68
C ARG A 114 -18.84 -7.20 1.44
N LEU A 115 -18.79 -6.43 0.35
CA LEU A 115 -17.73 -5.48 0.05
C LEU A 115 -18.37 -4.15 -0.36
N LYS A 116 -17.79 -3.05 0.12
CA LYS A 116 -18.20 -1.67 -0.17
C LYS A 116 -16.99 -0.85 -0.62
N VAL A 117 -17.11 -0.18 -1.77
CA VAL A 117 -16.14 0.85 -2.17
C VAL A 117 -16.46 2.14 -1.40
N ALA A 118 -15.64 2.45 -0.40
CA ALA A 118 -15.83 3.60 0.46
C ALA A 118 -15.38 4.90 -0.21
N ARG A 119 -16.21 5.93 -0.13
CA ARG A 119 -15.98 7.27 -0.69
C ARG A 119 -16.00 8.37 0.37
N GLU A 120 -16.46 8.05 1.57
CA GLU A 120 -16.53 8.93 2.72
C GLU A 120 -16.01 8.18 3.95
N SER A 121 -15.33 8.89 4.85
CA SER A 121 -14.70 8.24 6.03
C SER A 121 -15.74 7.57 6.96
N ARG A 122 -16.94 8.14 7.07
CA ARG A 122 -18.04 7.51 7.85
C ARG A 122 -18.42 6.12 7.30
N GLU A 123 -18.27 5.86 5.99
CA GLU A 123 -18.58 4.56 5.41
C GLU A 123 -17.59 3.50 5.88
N LEU A 124 -16.31 3.87 6.12
CA LEU A 124 -15.29 2.97 6.65
C LEU A 124 -15.66 2.48 8.05
N TRP A 125 -16.06 3.40 8.93
CA TRP A 125 -16.51 3.05 10.28
C TRP A 125 -17.78 2.19 10.27
N THR A 126 -18.72 2.52 9.37
CA THR A 126 -19.94 1.72 9.19
C THR A 126 -19.63 0.31 8.70
N CYS A 127 -18.70 0.17 7.72
CA CYS A 127 -18.26 -1.12 7.23
C CYS A 127 -17.61 -1.95 8.35
N LEU A 128 -16.75 -1.33 9.16
CA LEU A 128 -16.11 -1.98 10.29
C LEU A 128 -17.13 -2.51 11.30
N GLU A 129 -18.13 -1.69 11.65
CA GLU A 129 -19.20 -2.08 12.59
C GLU A 129 -20.11 -3.20 12.04
N GLN A 130 -20.29 -3.27 10.72
CA GLN A 130 -21.15 -4.22 10.04
C GLN A 130 -20.41 -5.45 9.51
N GLU A 131 -19.10 -5.56 9.75
CA GLU A 131 -18.25 -6.63 9.24
C GLU A 131 -18.30 -6.73 7.69
N VAL A 132 -18.38 -5.59 7.01
CA VAL A 132 -18.32 -5.44 5.56
C VAL A 132 -16.90 -5.06 5.17
N VAL A 133 -16.31 -5.70 4.17
CA VAL A 133 -14.99 -5.37 3.66
C VAL A 133 -15.02 -3.99 2.99
N ALA A 134 -14.30 -3.02 3.55
CA ALA A 134 -14.22 -1.68 2.99
C ALA A 134 -13.05 -1.58 2.00
N ALA A 135 -13.34 -1.34 0.72
CA ALA A 135 -12.33 -1.10 -0.30
C ALA A 135 -12.15 0.41 -0.51
N VAL A 136 -10.93 0.90 -0.36
CA VAL A 136 -10.54 2.25 -0.79
C VAL A 136 -9.87 2.13 -2.15
N LEU A 137 -10.42 2.78 -3.15
CA LEU A 137 -9.81 2.85 -4.48
C LEU A 137 -8.53 3.69 -4.39
N HIS A 138 -7.41 3.04 -4.67
CA HIS A 138 -6.07 3.61 -4.64
C HIS A 138 -5.39 3.47 -6.00
N PHE A 139 -4.78 4.55 -6.50
CA PHE A 139 -3.87 4.45 -7.64
C PHE A 139 -2.44 4.39 -7.13
N GLU A 140 -1.72 3.35 -7.49
CA GLU A 140 -0.30 3.22 -7.23
C GLU A 140 0.50 3.70 -8.44
N GLY A 141 0.69 5.01 -8.48
CA GLY A 141 1.25 5.77 -9.59
C GLY A 141 0.20 6.64 -10.29
N ALA A 142 0.57 7.88 -10.57
CA ALA A 142 -0.30 8.87 -11.21
C ALA A 142 -0.22 8.84 -12.74
N GLU A 143 0.24 7.75 -13.34
CA GLU A 143 0.34 7.59 -14.79
C GLU A 143 -0.96 7.85 -15.54
N PRO A 144 -2.17 7.48 -15.03
CA PRO A 144 -3.44 7.76 -15.73
C PRO A 144 -3.90 9.22 -15.60
N ILE A 145 -3.27 10.02 -14.74
CA ILE A 145 -3.64 11.44 -14.57
C ILE A 145 -2.97 12.29 -15.65
N ASP A 146 -3.75 13.17 -16.29
CA ASP A 146 -3.21 14.13 -17.23
C ASP A 146 -2.20 15.07 -16.57
N ALA A 147 -1.10 15.39 -17.23
CA ALA A 147 -0.11 16.32 -16.69
C ALA A 147 -0.71 17.72 -16.40
N GLY A 148 -1.79 18.10 -17.07
CA GLY A 148 -2.60 19.28 -16.83
C GLY A 148 -3.68 19.12 -15.77
N LEU A 149 -3.84 17.90 -15.19
CA LEU A 149 -4.82 17.52 -14.17
C LEU A 149 -6.29 17.53 -14.63
N ASP A 150 -6.54 17.60 -15.94
CA ASP A 150 -7.89 17.78 -16.51
C ASP A 150 -8.86 16.65 -16.11
N ASN A 151 -8.35 15.43 -15.94
CA ASN A 151 -9.14 14.23 -15.61
C ASN A 151 -9.14 13.84 -14.12
N LEU A 152 -8.38 14.52 -13.24
CA LEU A 152 -8.28 14.16 -11.83
C LEU A 152 -9.65 14.23 -11.13
N ALA A 153 -10.43 15.27 -11.41
CA ALA A 153 -11.77 15.42 -10.82
C ALA A 153 -12.75 14.33 -11.31
N ASP A 154 -12.55 13.76 -12.49
CA ASP A 154 -13.36 12.64 -12.99
C ASP A 154 -13.05 11.35 -12.24
N PHE A 155 -11.79 11.05 -12.01
CA PHE A 155 -11.38 9.92 -11.17
C PHE A 155 -11.84 10.07 -9.72
N TYR A 156 -11.78 11.29 -9.15
CA TYR A 156 -12.33 11.54 -7.82
C TYR A 156 -13.84 11.27 -7.76
N ARG A 157 -14.61 11.74 -8.74
CA ARG A 157 -16.07 11.47 -8.85
C ARG A 157 -16.35 9.98 -9.04
N ALA A 158 -15.51 9.27 -9.77
CA ALA A 158 -15.61 7.82 -9.93
C ALA A 158 -15.32 7.06 -8.62
N GLY A 159 -14.58 7.64 -7.67
CA GLY A 159 -14.35 7.02 -6.37
C GLY A 159 -12.89 6.99 -5.91
N LEU A 160 -11.94 7.57 -6.68
CA LEU A 160 -10.55 7.70 -6.24
C LEU A 160 -10.47 8.48 -4.92
N ARG A 161 -9.82 7.89 -3.92
CA ARG A 161 -9.65 8.51 -2.60
C ARG A 161 -8.22 8.47 -2.09
N SER A 162 -7.35 7.73 -2.74
CA SER A 162 -5.94 7.61 -2.39
C SER A 162 -5.10 7.52 -3.66
N LEU A 163 -3.95 8.21 -3.68
CA LEU A 163 -3.09 8.34 -4.85
C LEU A 163 -1.61 8.30 -4.45
N GLY A 164 -0.88 7.27 -4.88
CA GLY A 164 0.58 7.29 -4.98
C GLY A 164 1.01 8.08 -6.20
N ILE A 165 1.91 9.04 -6.03
CA ILE A 165 2.35 9.89 -7.14
C ILE A 165 3.13 9.09 -8.19
N VAL A 166 3.91 8.11 -7.73
CA VAL A 166 4.69 7.20 -8.57
C VAL A 166 4.64 5.79 -8.00
N TRP A 167 4.81 4.81 -8.87
CA TRP A 167 5.41 3.55 -8.52
C TRP A 167 6.94 3.66 -8.64
N SER A 168 7.71 2.57 -8.54
CA SER A 168 9.16 2.56 -8.75
C SER A 168 9.53 2.74 -10.23
N ARG A 169 9.02 3.81 -10.84
CA ARG A 169 9.34 4.31 -12.19
C ARG A 169 9.09 5.82 -12.28
N PRO A 170 9.70 6.54 -13.23
CA PRO A 170 9.38 7.94 -13.47
C PRO A 170 8.05 8.10 -14.20
N ASN A 171 7.33 9.19 -13.91
CA ASN A 171 6.17 9.65 -14.67
C ASN A 171 6.20 11.18 -14.83
N ALA A 172 5.12 11.81 -15.29
CA ALA A 172 5.04 13.25 -15.48
C ALA A 172 5.21 14.06 -14.18
N PHE A 173 4.96 13.47 -13.01
CA PHE A 173 4.85 14.16 -11.72
C PHE A 173 6.08 14.02 -10.84
N ALA A 174 6.76 12.87 -10.86
CA ALA A 174 7.92 12.60 -10.02
C ALA A 174 8.76 11.42 -10.56
N THR A 175 9.83 11.13 -9.83
CA THR A 175 10.65 9.94 -10.07
C THR A 175 10.52 8.99 -8.87
N GLY A 176 10.14 7.74 -9.15
CA GLY A 176 10.09 6.67 -8.16
C GLY A 176 11.49 6.24 -7.71
N VAL A 177 11.57 5.62 -6.54
CA VAL A 177 12.80 5.03 -6.04
C VAL A 177 13.08 3.69 -6.74
N PRO A 178 14.31 3.41 -7.20
CA PRO A 178 14.66 2.09 -7.73
C PRO A 178 14.66 1.04 -6.62
N PHE A 179 14.46 -0.22 -6.96
CA PHE A 179 14.70 -1.32 -6.03
C PHE A 179 16.20 -1.57 -5.93
N ARG A 180 16.79 -1.26 -4.78
CA ARG A 180 18.22 -1.47 -4.52
C ARG A 180 18.43 -1.85 -3.06
N PHE A 181 19.30 -2.81 -2.85
CA PHE A 181 19.79 -3.18 -1.52
C PHE A 181 21.29 -3.53 -1.56
N PRO A 182 22.12 -3.03 -0.63
CA PRO A 182 21.81 -1.89 0.25
C PRO A 182 21.80 -0.59 -0.56
N GLY A 183 21.02 0.40 -0.10
CA GLY A 183 20.93 1.68 -0.79
C GLY A 183 20.25 2.79 0.02
N SER A 184 20.44 4.03 -0.44
CA SER A 184 19.74 5.20 0.08
C SER A 184 18.52 5.52 -0.78
N PRO A 185 17.38 5.97 -0.21
CA PRO A 185 16.26 6.48 -0.99
C PRO A 185 16.54 7.84 -1.69
N ASP A 186 17.66 8.50 -1.39
CA ASP A 186 18.07 9.72 -2.09
C ASP A 186 18.64 9.39 -3.48
N THR A 187 17.77 9.26 -4.47
CA THR A 187 18.08 8.70 -5.80
C THR A 187 17.75 9.62 -6.96
N GLY A 188 17.75 10.93 -6.77
CA GLY A 188 17.58 11.88 -7.87
C GLY A 188 16.57 12.98 -7.60
N ALA A 189 15.98 13.53 -8.70
CA ALA A 189 15.05 14.64 -8.61
C ALA A 189 13.72 14.23 -7.94
N GLY A 190 13.12 15.13 -7.17
CA GLY A 190 11.82 14.93 -6.55
C GLY A 190 10.65 15.26 -7.50
N LEU A 191 9.69 16.06 -7.00
CA LEU A 191 8.51 16.46 -7.75
C LEU A 191 8.86 17.38 -8.92
N SER A 192 8.21 17.15 -10.07
CA SER A 192 8.16 18.12 -11.17
C SER A 192 7.23 19.30 -10.84
N ASP A 193 7.13 20.29 -11.73
CA ASP A 193 6.13 21.37 -11.57
C ASP A 193 4.70 20.81 -11.61
N ALA A 194 4.41 19.84 -12.50
CA ALA A 194 3.15 19.12 -12.53
C ALA A 194 2.91 18.32 -11.23
N GLY A 195 3.95 17.71 -10.67
CA GLY A 195 3.87 17.00 -9.39
C GLY A 195 3.49 17.92 -8.23
N ARG A 196 4.04 19.12 -8.18
CA ARG A 196 3.65 20.15 -7.19
C ARG A 196 2.19 20.57 -7.36
N ALA A 197 1.75 20.78 -8.60
CA ALA A 197 0.36 21.10 -8.90
C ALA A 197 -0.58 19.94 -8.48
N LEU A 198 -0.18 18.69 -8.72
CA LEU A 198 -0.94 17.51 -8.30
C LEU A 198 -1.11 17.43 -6.78
N VAL A 199 -0.06 17.74 -6.00
CA VAL A 199 -0.16 17.79 -4.53
C VAL A 199 -1.23 18.80 -4.08
N HIS A 200 -1.24 19.99 -4.64
CA HIS A 200 -2.25 21.00 -4.32
C HIS A 200 -3.67 20.57 -4.71
N ALA A 201 -3.84 20.01 -5.91
CA ALA A 201 -5.15 19.54 -6.36
C ALA A 201 -5.68 18.38 -5.50
N CYS A 202 -4.82 17.45 -5.07
CA CYS A 202 -5.20 16.38 -4.15
C CYS A 202 -5.62 16.95 -2.77
N ASN A 203 -4.90 17.95 -2.25
CA ASN A 203 -5.30 18.65 -1.03
C ASN A 203 -6.67 19.32 -1.18
N GLU A 204 -6.94 19.97 -2.31
CA GLU A 204 -8.23 20.63 -2.57
C GLU A 204 -9.39 19.64 -2.64
N LEU A 205 -9.18 18.46 -3.23
CA LEU A 205 -10.19 17.40 -3.33
C LEU A 205 -10.32 16.55 -2.06
N GLY A 206 -9.31 16.52 -1.21
CA GLY A 206 -9.24 15.59 -0.07
C GLY A 206 -8.84 14.18 -0.49
N VAL A 207 -8.06 14.02 -1.56
CA VAL A 207 -7.45 12.75 -1.95
C VAL A 207 -6.20 12.54 -1.08
N MET A 208 -6.12 11.39 -0.41
CA MET A 208 -4.95 11.02 0.37
C MET A 208 -3.75 10.78 -0.57
N LEU A 209 -2.64 11.48 -0.30
CA LEU A 209 -1.39 11.23 -1.02
C LEU A 209 -0.58 10.16 -0.30
N ASP A 210 -0.25 9.10 -1.03
CA ASP A 210 0.67 8.06 -0.60
C ASP A 210 2.10 8.37 -1.04
N LEU A 211 3.02 8.39 -0.09
CA LEU A 211 4.43 8.69 -0.30
C LEU A 211 5.27 7.43 -0.52
N SER A 212 4.65 6.24 -0.55
CA SER A 212 5.33 5.01 -0.95
C SER A 212 5.93 5.16 -2.35
N HIS A 213 7.02 4.47 -2.62
CA HIS A 213 7.77 4.54 -3.88
C HIS A 213 8.40 5.90 -4.25
N LEU A 214 8.07 6.99 -3.57
CA LEU A 214 8.79 8.25 -3.79
C LEU A 214 10.24 8.14 -3.35
N ASN A 215 11.16 8.71 -4.13
CA ASN A 215 12.51 8.92 -3.65
C ASN A 215 12.54 9.98 -2.53
N GLU A 216 13.67 10.12 -1.83
CA GLU A 216 13.74 11.02 -0.67
C GLU A 216 13.40 12.47 -1.02
N GLN A 217 13.82 12.96 -2.19
CA GLN A 217 13.51 14.33 -2.63
C GLN A 217 12.02 14.52 -2.92
N GLY A 218 11.37 13.52 -3.50
CA GLY A 218 9.92 13.50 -3.70
C GLY A 218 9.16 13.49 -2.37
N PHE A 219 9.59 12.66 -1.43
CA PHE A 219 9.02 12.62 -0.08
C PHE A 219 9.05 14.01 0.59
N TRP A 220 10.21 14.68 0.60
CA TRP A 220 10.34 16.02 1.19
C TRP A 220 9.54 17.07 0.43
N GLY A 221 9.42 16.90 -0.90
CA GLY A 221 8.58 17.77 -1.73
C GLY A 221 7.12 17.70 -1.32
N VAL A 222 6.54 16.49 -1.14
CA VAL A 222 5.16 16.34 -0.68
C VAL A 222 5.01 16.78 0.77
N ALA A 223 5.89 16.35 1.67
CA ALA A 223 5.82 16.70 3.09
C ALA A 223 5.88 18.23 3.34
N GLY A 224 6.53 18.97 2.45
CA GLY A 224 6.60 20.44 2.53
C GLY A 224 5.44 21.19 1.88
N LEU A 225 4.62 20.52 1.05
CA LEU A 225 3.53 21.15 0.29
C LEU A 225 2.14 20.67 0.71
N SER A 226 2.03 19.46 1.27
CA SER A 226 0.74 18.89 1.63
C SER A 226 0.20 19.52 2.92
N ASP A 227 -1.09 19.86 2.89
CA ASP A 227 -1.85 20.30 4.06
C ASP A 227 -2.40 19.12 4.88
N ALA A 228 -2.43 17.91 4.26
CA ALA A 228 -2.88 16.67 4.89
C ALA A 228 -1.72 15.95 5.58
N PRO A 229 -1.99 15.15 6.63
CA PRO A 229 -0.98 14.30 7.24
C PRO A 229 -0.36 13.34 6.21
N PRO A 230 0.98 13.16 6.21
CA PRO A 230 1.63 12.25 5.27
C PRO A 230 1.21 10.80 5.54
N ALA A 231 0.89 10.08 4.47
CA ALA A 231 0.65 8.64 4.47
C ALA A 231 1.77 7.94 3.71
N VAL A 232 2.27 6.83 4.25
CA VAL A 232 3.16 5.91 3.54
C VAL A 232 2.54 4.54 3.66
N THR A 233 1.82 4.12 2.63
CA THR A 233 0.91 2.98 2.73
C THR A 233 1.63 1.65 2.96
N HIS A 234 2.81 1.45 2.34
CA HIS A 234 3.59 0.22 2.43
C HIS A 234 5.10 0.50 2.32
N THR A 235 5.80 0.32 3.42
CA THR A 235 7.26 0.52 3.57
C THR A 235 7.76 -0.23 4.80
N ALA A 236 9.03 -0.02 5.18
CA ALA A 236 9.57 -0.51 6.44
C ALA A 236 10.65 0.45 6.97
N ALA A 237 11.36 0.09 8.04
CA ALA A 237 12.39 0.92 8.62
C ALA A 237 13.76 0.68 7.94
N HIS A 238 14.33 1.69 7.33
CA HIS A 238 15.65 1.64 6.68
C HIS A 238 16.78 1.26 7.65
N ALA A 239 16.67 1.65 8.91
CA ALA A 239 17.65 1.30 9.94
C ALA A 239 17.75 -0.21 10.20
N LEU A 240 16.69 -0.98 9.93
CA LEU A 240 16.65 -2.43 10.09
C LEU A 240 16.93 -3.18 8.80
N CYS A 241 16.54 -2.62 7.67
CA CYS A 241 16.81 -3.15 6.34
C CYS A 241 17.09 -1.96 5.40
N SER A 242 18.34 -1.81 4.96
CA SER A 242 18.79 -0.68 4.14
C SER A 242 18.36 -0.78 2.67
N SER A 243 17.11 -1.16 2.43
CA SER A 243 16.47 -1.09 1.11
C SER A 243 16.11 0.36 0.77
N THR A 244 16.28 0.76 -0.49
CA THR A 244 15.83 2.07 -0.99
C THR A 244 14.32 2.29 -0.83
N ARG A 245 13.52 1.21 -0.69
CA ARG A 245 12.08 1.25 -0.47
C ARG A 245 11.68 1.63 0.96
N ASN A 246 12.64 1.60 1.90
CA ASN A 246 12.37 1.81 3.32
C ASN A 246 12.63 3.25 3.74
N LEU A 247 11.82 3.75 4.69
CA LEU A 247 11.95 5.09 5.24
C LEU A 247 13.17 5.20 6.16
N THR A 248 13.95 6.24 5.93
CA THR A 248 15.01 6.64 6.86
C THR A 248 14.41 7.16 8.18
N ASP A 249 15.19 7.12 9.23
CA ASP A 249 14.79 7.64 10.54
C ASP A 249 14.29 9.10 10.49
N ARG A 250 14.93 9.91 9.66
CA ARG A 250 14.53 11.31 9.46
C ARG A 250 13.15 11.42 8.81
N GLN A 251 12.83 10.55 7.87
CA GLN A 251 11.50 10.52 7.23
C GLN A 251 10.44 10.01 8.22
N LEU A 252 10.76 8.97 9.02
CA LEU A 252 9.88 8.50 10.09
C LEU A 252 9.55 9.63 11.07
N ASP A 253 10.58 10.37 11.54
CA ASP A 253 10.39 11.50 12.44
C ASP A 253 9.45 12.56 11.85
N ALA A 254 9.57 12.85 10.54
CA ALA A 254 8.70 13.80 9.86
C ALA A 254 7.24 13.29 9.79
N VAL A 255 7.02 12.01 9.52
CA VAL A 255 5.67 11.42 9.52
C VAL A 255 5.03 11.53 10.91
N GLY A 256 5.76 11.14 11.97
CA GLY A 256 5.26 11.23 13.34
C GLY A 256 4.95 12.68 13.75
N ALA A 257 5.86 13.63 13.48
CA ALA A 257 5.69 15.03 13.83
C ALA A 257 4.49 15.70 13.11
N SER A 258 4.10 15.21 11.93
CA SER A 258 2.99 15.73 11.14
C SER A 258 1.67 14.98 11.39
N GLY A 259 1.66 13.99 12.28
CA GLY A 259 0.46 13.20 12.57
C GLY A 259 0.09 12.22 11.46
N GLY A 260 1.06 11.82 10.65
CA GLY A 260 0.92 10.85 9.58
C GLY A 260 0.91 9.40 10.05
N VAL A 261 0.87 8.46 9.09
CA VAL A 261 0.86 7.01 9.35
C VAL A 261 1.80 6.29 8.39
N VAL A 262 2.53 5.32 8.92
CA VAL A 262 3.42 4.40 8.17
C VAL A 262 2.82 3.00 8.21
N GLY A 263 2.46 2.46 7.05
CA GLY A 263 2.11 1.05 6.87
C GLY A 263 3.37 0.20 6.70
N VAL A 264 3.52 -0.81 7.56
CA VAL A 264 4.64 -1.75 7.47
C VAL A 264 4.31 -2.80 6.42
N ALA A 265 5.12 -2.84 5.35
CA ALA A 265 5.02 -3.86 4.31
C ALA A 265 5.45 -5.24 4.84
N PHE A 266 4.78 -6.28 4.34
CA PHE A 266 5.13 -7.67 4.70
C PHE A 266 6.11 -8.30 3.70
N HIS A 267 6.47 -7.55 2.67
CA HIS A 267 7.45 -7.98 1.68
C HIS A 267 8.80 -8.32 2.33
N VAL A 268 9.20 -9.58 2.24
CA VAL A 268 10.41 -10.11 2.90
C VAL A 268 11.68 -9.34 2.54
N GLY A 269 11.82 -8.86 1.31
CA GLY A 269 12.96 -8.06 0.86
C GLY A 269 13.07 -6.67 1.51
N ASN A 270 11.99 -6.16 2.10
CA ASN A 270 11.97 -4.91 2.85
C ASN A 270 12.16 -5.12 4.36
N LEU A 271 12.05 -6.37 4.85
CA LEU A 271 12.11 -6.69 6.27
C LEU A 271 13.48 -7.23 6.70
N ARG A 272 14.08 -8.07 5.86
CA ARG A 272 15.34 -8.77 6.19
C ARG A 272 16.51 -7.81 6.20
N SER A 273 17.39 -7.96 7.18
CA SER A 273 18.61 -7.15 7.28
C SER A 273 19.61 -7.39 6.15
N ASP A 274 19.48 -8.49 5.39
CA ASP A 274 20.27 -8.81 4.20
C ASP A 274 19.56 -8.44 2.90
N GLY A 275 18.29 -7.96 2.96
CA GLY A 275 17.48 -7.54 1.82
C GLY A 275 17.07 -8.65 0.85
N LEU A 276 17.32 -9.92 1.19
CA LEU A 276 17.01 -11.03 0.29
C LEU A 276 15.49 -11.32 0.27
N PRO A 277 14.90 -11.61 -0.89
CA PRO A 277 13.49 -11.95 -1.01
C PRO A 277 13.23 -13.43 -0.67
N ASP A 278 13.63 -13.85 0.53
CA ASP A 278 13.51 -15.23 1.00
C ASP A 278 12.22 -15.41 1.81
N ALA A 279 11.27 -16.16 1.29
CA ALA A 279 10.00 -16.42 1.93
C ALA A 279 10.10 -17.18 3.27
N ASP A 280 11.21 -17.88 3.56
CA ASP A 280 11.47 -18.48 4.87
C ASP A 280 11.92 -17.44 5.92
N THR A 281 11.43 -16.21 5.76
CA THR A 281 11.61 -15.12 6.72
C THR A 281 10.58 -15.26 7.84
N PRO A 282 11.00 -15.27 9.12
CA PRO A 282 10.04 -15.37 10.21
C PRO A 282 9.11 -14.14 10.26
N MET A 283 7.83 -14.37 10.56
CA MET A 283 6.82 -13.32 10.70
C MET A 283 7.19 -12.30 11.80
N SER A 284 8.03 -12.68 12.75
CA SER A 284 8.59 -11.77 13.78
C SER A 284 9.39 -10.60 13.20
N GLU A 285 9.85 -10.67 11.94
CA GLU A 285 10.48 -9.52 11.28
C GLU A 285 9.48 -8.40 11.02
N ILE A 286 8.22 -8.71 10.67
CA ILE A 286 7.14 -7.72 10.58
C ILE A 286 6.96 -7.03 11.93
N VAL A 287 6.83 -7.82 12.99
CA VAL A 287 6.67 -7.32 14.37
C VAL A 287 7.84 -6.41 14.77
N ARG A 288 9.07 -6.80 14.42
CA ARG A 288 10.29 -6.01 14.70
C ARG A 288 10.25 -4.64 14.04
N HIS A 289 9.79 -4.54 12.79
CA HIS A 289 9.67 -3.26 12.09
C HIS A 289 8.54 -2.39 12.67
N VAL A 290 7.38 -2.99 12.99
CA VAL A 290 6.28 -2.29 13.67
C VAL A 290 6.74 -1.73 15.02
N ASP A 291 7.42 -2.55 15.83
CA ASP A 291 7.93 -2.15 17.14
C ASP A 291 8.97 -1.03 17.04
N TYR A 292 9.91 -1.13 16.10
CA TYR A 292 10.92 -0.08 15.86
C TYR A 292 10.27 1.28 15.53
N ILE A 293 9.30 1.28 14.61
CA ILE A 293 8.59 2.51 14.21
C ILE A 293 7.76 3.03 15.38
N ALA A 294 7.03 2.16 16.09
CA ALA A 294 6.23 2.54 17.25
C ALA A 294 7.08 3.14 18.39
N GLN A 295 8.25 2.58 18.66
CA GLN A 295 9.18 3.13 19.64
C GLN A 295 9.75 4.49 19.22
N ARG A 296 9.96 4.69 17.93
CA ARG A 296 10.55 5.92 17.41
C ARG A 296 9.57 7.08 17.34
N ILE A 297 8.40 6.88 16.75
CA ILE A 297 7.44 7.95 16.44
C ILE A 297 6.09 7.82 17.15
N GLY A 298 5.93 6.77 17.94
CA GLY A 298 4.68 6.48 18.65
C GLY A 298 3.77 5.50 17.91
N VAL A 299 3.06 4.67 18.67
CA VAL A 299 2.15 3.66 18.14
C VAL A 299 0.97 4.25 17.35
N ASP A 300 0.65 5.52 17.56
CA ASP A 300 -0.40 6.24 16.82
C ASP A 300 -0.05 6.52 15.34
N HIS A 301 1.19 6.22 14.94
CA HIS A 301 1.74 6.55 13.62
C HIS A 301 2.19 5.32 12.83
N VAL A 302 1.90 4.11 13.29
CA VAL A 302 2.25 2.86 12.60
C VAL A 302 1.03 1.99 12.38
N ALA A 303 0.96 1.34 11.22
CA ALA A 303 -0.11 0.43 10.83
C ALA A 303 0.45 -0.70 9.94
N PHE A 304 -0.41 -1.62 9.51
CA PHE A 304 -0.09 -2.58 8.47
C PHE A 304 -0.29 -1.99 7.07
N GLY A 305 0.57 -2.39 6.13
CA GLY A 305 0.48 -2.09 4.71
C GLY A 305 1.01 -3.29 3.95
N SER A 306 0.23 -4.37 3.90
CA SER A 306 0.69 -5.73 3.66
C SER A 306 1.51 -5.92 2.39
N ASP A 307 1.13 -5.26 1.32
CA ASP A 307 1.64 -5.50 -0.04
C ASP A 307 1.20 -6.91 -0.55
N PHE A 308 0.04 -7.41 -0.05
CA PHE A 308 -0.54 -8.66 -0.51
C PHE A 308 -0.83 -8.62 -2.00
N ASP A 309 -0.60 -9.74 -2.67
CA ASP A 309 -0.71 -9.92 -4.12
C ASP A 309 0.33 -9.15 -4.96
N GLY A 310 1.13 -8.22 -4.34
CA GLY A 310 2.20 -7.47 -4.99
C GLY A 310 3.61 -7.95 -4.68
N ALA A 311 3.79 -8.72 -3.59
CA ALA A 311 5.12 -9.05 -3.09
C ALA A 311 5.23 -10.46 -2.49
N THR A 312 6.47 -10.88 -2.22
CA THR A 312 6.74 -12.16 -1.53
C THR A 312 6.52 -12.02 -0.04
N MET A 313 5.61 -12.82 0.50
CA MET A 313 5.26 -12.85 1.92
C MET A 313 6.08 -13.88 2.70
N PRO A 314 6.25 -13.70 4.04
CA PRO A 314 6.70 -14.78 4.91
C PRO A 314 5.80 -16.02 4.80
N LEU A 315 6.37 -17.21 4.59
CA LEU A 315 5.60 -18.48 4.54
C LEU A 315 4.77 -18.71 5.81
N GLU A 316 5.28 -18.28 6.96
CA GLU A 316 4.57 -18.37 8.24
C GLU A 316 3.29 -17.53 8.26
N LEU A 317 3.27 -16.37 7.59
CA LEU A 317 2.07 -15.54 7.39
C LEU A 317 1.16 -16.16 6.32
N GLY A 318 1.73 -16.50 5.16
CA GLY A 318 1.05 -17.07 4.02
C GLY A 318 0.19 -16.04 3.28
N ASP A 319 -1.04 -15.86 3.73
CA ASP A 319 -2.05 -14.99 3.09
C ASP A 319 -2.84 -14.19 4.13
N VAL A 320 -3.91 -13.53 3.70
CA VAL A 320 -4.76 -12.69 4.55
C VAL A 320 -5.36 -13.43 5.75
N ALA A 321 -5.57 -14.74 5.68
CA ALA A 321 -6.02 -15.54 6.84
C ALA A 321 -4.94 -15.62 7.94
N GLY A 322 -3.67 -15.38 7.60
CA GLY A 322 -2.56 -15.31 8.54
C GLY A 322 -2.53 -14.06 9.42
N LEU A 323 -3.33 -13.05 9.12
CA LEU A 323 -3.38 -11.79 9.92
C LEU A 323 -3.67 -12.05 11.40
N LEU A 324 -4.51 -13.03 11.72
CA LEU A 324 -4.76 -13.41 13.11
C LEU A 324 -3.49 -13.87 13.82
N ARG A 325 -2.64 -14.66 13.14
CA ARG A 325 -1.36 -15.11 13.70
C ARG A 325 -0.40 -13.94 13.91
N LEU A 326 -0.40 -12.97 12.99
CA LEU A 326 0.42 -11.77 13.14
C LEU A 326 -0.02 -10.92 14.33
N VAL A 327 -1.32 -10.73 14.56
CA VAL A 327 -1.86 -10.03 15.72
C VAL A 327 -1.47 -10.76 17.02
N GLU A 328 -1.57 -12.10 17.04
CA GLU A 328 -1.11 -12.91 18.19
C GLU A 328 0.40 -12.78 18.43
N ALA A 329 1.21 -12.75 17.37
CA ALA A 329 2.65 -12.54 17.49
C ALA A 329 2.99 -11.16 18.09
N MET A 330 2.27 -10.12 17.68
CA MET A 330 2.40 -8.77 18.27
C MET A 330 1.98 -8.76 19.75
N ARG A 331 0.89 -9.44 20.10
CA ARG A 331 0.44 -9.59 21.48
C ARG A 331 1.48 -10.30 22.34
N ALA A 332 2.04 -11.38 21.82
CA ALA A 332 3.12 -12.12 22.46
C ALA A 332 4.42 -11.30 22.60
N HIS A 333 4.68 -10.37 21.66
CA HIS A 333 5.79 -9.42 21.72
C HIS A 333 5.62 -8.36 22.82
N GLY A 334 4.38 -8.07 23.24
CA GLY A 334 4.08 -7.15 24.34
C GLY A 334 3.22 -5.94 23.98
N PHE A 335 2.66 -5.87 22.76
CA PHE A 335 1.70 -4.84 22.42
C PHE A 335 0.41 -4.99 23.24
N ALA A 336 -0.04 -3.90 23.85
CA ALA A 336 -1.31 -3.87 24.56
C ALA A 336 -2.51 -3.89 23.58
N GLU A 337 -3.68 -4.38 24.02
CA GLU A 337 -4.88 -4.44 23.15
C GLU A 337 -5.27 -3.09 22.54
N ALA A 338 -5.06 -1.99 23.26
CA ALA A 338 -5.32 -0.66 22.75
C ALA A 338 -4.33 -0.29 21.61
N ASP A 339 -3.08 -0.71 21.71
CA ASP A 339 -2.06 -0.45 20.69
C ASP A 339 -2.26 -1.36 19.47
N LEU A 340 -2.69 -2.60 19.69
CA LEU A 340 -3.07 -3.50 18.59
C LEU A 340 -4.21 -2.91 17.76
N ARG A 341 -5.29 -2.38 18.38
CA ARG A 341 -6.36 -1.71 17.63
C ARG A 341 -5.88 -0.55 16.79
N LYS A 342 -4.95 0.25 17.31
CA LYS A 342 -4.35 1.36 16.57
C LYS A 342 -3.62 0.87 15.32
N VAL A 343 -2.72 -0.11 15.50
CA VAL A 343 -1.90 -0.64 14.41
C VAL A 343 -2.74 -1.38 13.38
N THR A 344 -3.75 -2.12 13.82
CA THR A 344 -4.55 -2.97 12.91
C THR A 344 -5.56 -2.17 12.09
N HIS A 345 -6.16 -1.09 12.60
CA HIS A 345 -7.18 -0.35 11.86
C HIS A 345 -7.35 1.12 12.24
N GLU A 346 -7.32 1.50 13.54
CA GLU A 346 -7.72 2.85 13.95
C GLU A 346 -6.82 3.94 13.34
N ASN A 347 -5.53 3.67 13.17
CA ASN A 347 -4.59 4.68 12.65
C ASN A 347 -4.90 5.06 11.21
N TRP A 348 -5.21 4.09 10.33
CA TRP A 348 -5.64 4.36 8.97
C TRP A 348 -6.96 5.10 8.92
N LEU A 349 -7.98 4.64 9.67
CA LEU A 349 -9.29 5.26 9.67
C LEU A 349 -9.22 6.71 10.14
N ARG A 350 -8.49 6.99 11.23
CA ARG A 350 -8.26 8.36 11.72
C ARG A 350 -7.52 9.24 10.74
N LEU A 351 -6.54 8.71 10.01
CA LEU A 351 -5.83 9.47 8.99
C LEU A 351 -6.79 9.86 7.86
N LEU A 352 -7.66 8.94 7.44
CA LEU A 352 -8.66 9.20 6.40
C LEU A 352 -9.74 10.19 6.86
N ASP A 353 -10.18 10.12 8.12
CA ASP A 353 -11.08 11.12 8.73
C ASP A 353 -10.52 12.55 8.65
N ARG A 354 -9.20 12.70 8.74
CA ARG A 354 -8.51 14.00 8.71
C ARG A 354 -8.19 14.47 7.30
N THR A 355 -8.17 13.56 6.34
CA THR A 355 -7.73 13.83 4.96
C THR A 355 -8.91 14.00 4.00
N TRP A 356 -9.87 13.10 4.05
CA TRP A 356 -11.02 13.14 3.15
C TRP A 356 -11.96 14.29 3.50
N LYS A 357 -12.38 14.99 2.47
CA LYS A 357 -13.37 16.06 2.62
C LYS A 357 -14.78 15.51 2.48
N PRO A 358 -15.76 16.08 3.24
CA PRO A 358 -17.17 15.71 3.12
C PRO A 358 -17.72 15.90 1.74
#